data_2469a1f551cfe8229da81e53979f61d3
#
_entry.id   2469a1f551cfe8229da81e53979f61d3
#
_cell.length_a   1.000
_cell.length_b   1.000
_cell.length_c   1.000
_cell.angle_alpha   90.00
_cell.angle_beta   90.00
_cell.angle_gamma   90.00
#
_symmetry.space_group_name_H-M   'P 1'
#
loop_
_entity.id
_entity.type
_entity.pdbx_description
1 polymer ?
#
loop_
_entity_poly.entity_id
_entity_poly.type
_entity_poly.pdbx_seq_one_letter_code
_entity_poly.pdbx_strand_id
1 'polypeptide(L)'
;MQSLSRRSFLATTGTLLAAAACSSGSGSAGRADDPKALTAGKVSIEPYVSTEPQRLGFVVFRNNGDYAAGAPMQIALKGPGDSTFGKPVDAELHTQGLPKRRGVYVIQPELAGAGIWNSKLTIAGTTLTVPFEVTATPLVVTPGVAAPRAASPTTTDSLGVDPICTQAPPCPLHTASLDHVIGAGKPVAVMFATPARCQTQYCGPVLTELLGVMAPYEDRVDIVHCEIYKDPTSDALVPTVDAWGLPGEPWLFGIDGSGNVVGRLDGAFGTDEVTGLLERISA
;
A
#
# COMPACT_ATOMS: atom_id res chain seq x y z
N MET A 1 -15.27 25.23 10.56
CA MET A 1 -14.00 24.47 10.57
C MET A 1 -14.04 23.57 11.81
N GLN A 2 -14.46 22.31 11.64
CA GLN A 2 -14.44 21.32 12.72
C GLN A 2 -13.14 20.55 12.58
N SER A 3 -12.30 20.58 13.61
CA SER A 3 -11.05 19.81 13.69
C SER A 3 -11.40 18.32 13.72
N LEU A 4 -11.01 17.59 12.69
CA LEU A 4 -11.08 16.14 12.69
C LEU A 4 -10.15 15.63 13.79
N SER A 5 -10.74 14.95 14.76
CA SER A 5 -10.04 14.39 15.91
C SER A 5 -9.00 13.35 15.48
N ARG A 6 -7.77 13.47 15.99
CA ARG A 6 -6.60 12.58 15.79
C ARG A 6 -6.82 11.11 16.16
N ARG A 7 -8.04 10.71 16.50
CA ARG A 7 -8.40 9.33 16.87
C ARG A 7 -8.66 8.41 15.66
N SER A 8 -8.62 8.93 14.43
CA SER A 8 -8.97 8.14 13.23
C SER A 8 -7.83 7.30 12.68
N PHE A 9 -6.57 7.53 13.07
CA PHE A 9 -5.43 6.74 12.59
C PHE A 9 -5.45 5.28 13.07
N LEU A 10 -6.06 5.03 14.25
CA LEU A 10 -6.18 3.69 14.84
C LEU A 10 -7.50 2.97 14.54
N ALA A 11 -8.47 3.63 13.88
CA ALA A 11 -9.82 3.08 13.71
C ALA A 11 -10.05 2.30 12.43
N THR A 12 -9.04 2.13 11.56
CA THR A 12 -9.14 1.27 10.36
C THR A 12 -8.59 -0.14 10.57
N THR A 13 -8.47 -0.59 11.81
CA THR A 13 -8.39 -2.01 12.09
C THR A 13 -9.74 -2.62 11.73
N GLY A 14 -9.81 -3.20 10.54
CA GLY A 14 -10.97 -3.94 10.09
C GLY A 14 -11.30 -5.06 11.07
N THR A 15 -12.20 -4.77 11.99
CA THR A 15 -12.89 -5.80 12.75
C THR A 15 -13.68 -6.61 11.73
N LEU A 16 -13.25 -7.83 11.44
CA LEU A 16 -14.01 -8.85 10.75
C LEU A 16 -15.26 -9.17 11.60
N LEU A 17 -16.27 -8.33 11.52
CA LEU A 17 -17.62 -8.66 11.96
C LEU A 17 -18.27 -9.46 10.83
N ALA A 18 -18.31 -10.76 11.00
CA ALA A 18 -19.16 -11.66 10.22
C ALA A 18 -20.63 -11.27 10.43
N ALA A 19 -21.17 -10.40 9.56
CA ALA A 19 -22.59 -10.20 9.42
C ALA A 19 -23.12 -11.34 8.55
N ALA A 20 -23.70 -12.37 9.17
CA ALA A 20 -24.49 -13.37 8.50
C ALA A 20 -25.79 -12.74 7.98
N ALA A 21 -25.81 -12.33 6.72
CA ALA A 21 -27.04 -12.01 5.99
C ALA A 21 -27.41 -13.24 5.16
N CYS A 22 -28.44 -13.93 5.57
CA CYS A 22 -29.12 -14.94 4.77
C CYS A 22 -29.71 -14.32 3.52
N SER A 23 -29.13 -14.56 2.35
CA SER A 23 -29.81 -14.45 1.07
C SER A 23 -29.52 -15.71 0.27
N SER A 24 -30.58 -16.40 -0.09
CA SER A 24 -30.62 -17.60 -0.92
C SER A 24 -30.19 -17.31 -2.34
N GLY A 25 -28.89 -17.48 -2.60
CA GLY A 25 -28.28 -17.50 -3.92
C GLY A 25 -27.28 -18.66 -3.94
N SER A 26 -27.55 -19.69 -4.72
CA SER A 26 -26.73 -20.89 -4.88
C SER A 26 -25.43 -20.60 -5.62
N GLY A 27 -24.46 -20.01 -4.93
CA GLY A 27 -23.05 -20.05 -5.25
C GLY A 27 -22.37 -20.76 -4.09
N SER A 28 -21.59 -21.81 -4.33
CA SER A 28 -20.89 -22.57 -3.29
C SER A 28 -19.80 -21.71 -2.65
N ALA A 29 -20.19 -20.82 -1.76
CA ALA A 29 -19.31 -20.28 -0.75
C ALA A 29 -18.96 -21.46 0.18
N GLY A 30 -17.69 -21.86 0.22
CA GLY A 30 -17.22 -22.85 1.18
C GLY A 30 -17.71 -22.46 2.58
N ARG A 31 -18.13 -23.44 3.37
CA ARG A 31 -18.58 -23.25 4.73
C ARG A 31 -17.61 -22.35 5.47
N ALA A 32 -18.11 -21.37 6.23
CA ALA A 32 -17.29 -20.46 7.04
C ALA A 32 -16.25 -21.18 7.94
N ASP A 33 -16.48 -22.44 8.24
CA ASP A 33 -15.64 -23.32 9.07
C ASP A 33 -14.63 -24.17 8.25
N ASP A 34 -14.61 -24.08 6.91
CA ASP A 34 -13.62 -24.82 6.11
C ASP A 34 -12.27 -24.08 6.13
N PRO A 35 -11.22 -24.63 6.75
CA PRO A 35 -9.91 -23.98 6.81
C PRO A 35 -9.25 -23.83 5.43
N LYS A 36 -9.72 -24.53 4.41
CA LYS A 36 -9.22 -24.44 3.03
C LYS A 36 -9.99 -23.43 2.18
N ALA A 37 -11.16 -22.94 2.64
CA ALA A 37 -11.92 -21.94 1.93
C ALA A 37 -11.10 -20.66 1.75
N LEU A 38 -11.27 -20.00 0.60
CA LEU A 38 -10.56 -18.77 0.27
C LEU A 38 -11.30 -17.56 0.83
N THR A 39 -10.55 -16.60 1.28
CA THR A 39 -10.96 -15.23 1.56
C THR A 39 -10.00 -14.26 0.90
N ALA A 40 -10.39 -13.01 0.74
CA ALA A 40 -9.56 -12.00 0.11
C ALA A 40 -9.66 -10.67 0.84
N GLY A 41 -8.62 -9.85 0.72
CA GLY A 41 -8.57 -8.49 1.23
C GLY A 41 -7.97 -7.53 0.21
N LYS A 42 -8.41 -6.27 0.24
CA LYS A 42 -7.76 -5.17 -0.45
C LYS A 42 -6.50 -4.78 0.35
N VAL A 43 -5.39 -4.56 -0.35
CA VAL A 43 -4.13 -4.09 0.26
C VAL A 43 -3.79 -2.65 -0.08
N SER A 44 -4.29 -2.10 -1.18
CA SER A 44 -4.17 -0.66 -1.46
C SER A 44 -4.82 0.15 -0.35
N ILE A 45 -4.09 1.12 0.19
CA ILE A 45 -4.50 1.85 1.40
C ILE A 45 -5.57 2.89 1.05
N GLU A 46 -5.31 3.72 0.02
CA GLU A 46 -6.15 4.85 -0.33
C GLU A 46 -6.49 4.89 -1.83
N PRO A 47 -7.51 4.17 -2.29
CA PRO A 47 -8.12 4.42 -3.59
C PRO A 47 -8.89 5.75 -3.57
N TYR A 48 -8.78 6.54 -4.64
CA TYR A 48 -9.40 7.86 -4.75
C TYR A 48 -10.07 8.03 -6.13
N VAL A 49 -10.95 9.03 -6.24
CA VAL A 49 -11.59 9.36 -7.53
C VAL A 49 -10.55 9.86 -8.51
N SER A 50 -10.42 9.17 -9.66
CA SER A 50 -9.48 9.50 -10.72
C SER A 50 -9.99 9.02 -12.07
N THR A 51 -9.76 9.82 -13.10
CA THR A 51 -9.89 9.44 -14.51
C THR A 51 -8.62 8.79 -15.08
N GLU A 52 -7.52 8.84 -14.30
CA GLU A 52 -6.31 8.14 -14.63
C GLU A 52 -6.27 6.77 -13.93
N PRO A 53 -5.73 5.74 -14.59
CA PRO A 53 -5.54 4.44 -13.97
C PRO A 53 -4.72 4.53 -12.68
N GLN A 54 -5.16 3.83 -11.63
CA GLN A 54 -4.45 3.76 -10.37
C GLN A 54 -4.31 2.32 -9.89
N ARG A 55 -3.23 2.06 -9.16
CA ARG A 55 -2.96 0.74 -8.61
C ARG A 55 -4.02 0.33 -7.59
N LEU A 56 -4.65 -0.83 -7.79
CA LEU A 56 -5.60 -1.43 -6.85
C LEU A 56 -5.20 -2.90 -6.61
N GLY A 57 -4.66 -3.18 -5.42
CA GLY A 57 -4.09 -4.47 -5.06
C GLY A 57 -4.99 -5.28 -4.13
N PHE A 58 -4.96 -6.61 -4.32
CA PHE A 58 -5.68 -7.59 -3.52
C PHE A 58 -4.78 -8.75 -3.14
N VAL A 59 -5.06 -9.36 -1.99
CA VAL A 59 -4.41 -10.59 -1.52
C VAL A 59 -5.45 -11.65 -1.23
N VAL A 60 -5.05 -12.92 -1.30
CA VAL A 60 -5.92 -14.07 -1.04
C VAL A 60 -5.32 -14.91 0.07
N PHE A 61 -6.19 -15.33 0.97
CA PHE A 61 -5.88 -16.19 2.11
C PHE A 61 -6.77 -17.42 2.13
N ARG A 62 -6.36 -18.42 2.89
CA ARG A 62 -7.24 -19.48 3.41
C ARG A 62 -7.83 -19.04 4.75
N ASN A 63 -8.94 -19.63 5.16
CA ASN A 63 -9.55 -19.33 6.45
C ASN A 63 -8.65 -19.63 7.66
N ASN A 64 -7.63 -20.47 7.49
CA ASN A 64 -6.59 -20.70 8.50
C ASN A 64 -5.51 -19.61 8.55
N GLY A 65 -5.63 -18.56 7.75
CA GLY A 65 -4.67 -17.44 7.66
C GLY A 65 -3.51 -17.66 6.68
N ASP A 66 -3.38 -18.84 6.05
CA ASP A 66 -2.34 -19.09 5.07
C ASP A 66 -2.58 -18.32 3.77
N TYR A 67 -1.54 -17.69 3.22
CA TYR A 67 -1.62 -17.06 1.91
C TYR A 67 -1.84 -18.09 0.80
N ALA A 68 -2.62 -17.71 -0.21
CA ALA A 68 -3.09 -18.62 -1.26
C ALA A 68 -2.89 -18.08 -2.69
N ALA A 69 -1.90 -17.21 -2.91
CA ALA A 69 -1.58 -16.70 -4.24
C ALA A 69 -1.02 -17.81 -5.15
N GLY A 70 -1.20 -17.65 -6.48
CA GLY A 70 -0.60 -18.50 -7.51
C GLY A 70 -1.52 -18.89 -8.66
N ALA A 71 -2.85 -18.93 -8.47
CA ALA A 71 -3.79 -19.15 -9.58
C ALA A 71 -4.13 -17.82 -10.28
N PRO A 72 -4.43 -17.80 -11.60
CA PRO A 72 -4.95 -16.63 -12.28
C PRO A 72 -6.22 -16.10 -11.61
N MET A 73 -6.35 -14.76 -11.56
CA MET A 73 -7.51 -14.09 -10.98
C MET A 73 -8.09 -13.09 -11.97
N GLN A 74 -9.42 -13.06 -12.04
CA GLN A 74 -10.17 -12.01 -12.73
C GLN A 74 -10.90 -11.15 -11.72
N ILE A 75 -10.91 -9.83 -11.95
CA ILE A 75 -11.54 -8.86 -11.07
C ILE A 75 -12.53 -8.02 -11.86
N ALA A 76 -13.78 -7.94 -11.38
CA ALA A 76 -14.79 -7.03 -11.88
C ALA A 76 -15.17 -6.05 -10.77
N LEU A 77 -15.29 -4.77 -11.10
CA LEU A 77 -15.63 -3.71 -10.16
C LEU A 77 -17.08 -3.29 -10.34
N LYS A 78 -17.69 -2.85 -9.24
CA LYS A 78 -19.00 -2.22 -9.19
C LYS A 78 -18.92 -0.96 -8.34
N GLY A 79 -19.15 0.20 -8.96
CA GLY A 79 -19.12 1.50 -8.31
C GLY A 79 -20.39 1.83 -7.53
N PRO A 80 -20.39 2.95 -6.82
CA PRO A 80 -21.59 3.46 -6.13
C PRO A 80 -22.70 3.74 -7.14
N GLY A 81 -23.90 3.22 -6.88
CA GLY A 81 -25.07 3.40 -7.76
C GLY A 81 -25.17 2.40 -8.93
N ASP A 82 -24.11 1.65 -9.23
CA ASP A 82 -24.18 0.61 -10.25
C ASP A 82 -25.08 -0.55 -9.82
N SER A 83 -25.90 -1.07 -10.74
CA SER A 83 -26.71 -2.25 -10.49
C SER A 83 -25.95 -3.56 -10.70
N THR A 84 -24.93 -3.55 -11.58
CA THR A 84 -24.17 -4.74 -12.01
C THR A 84 -22.67 -4.49 -11.93
N PHE A 85 -21.89 -5.57 -11.86
CA PHE A 85 -20.45 -5.51 -12.02
C PHE A 85 -20.07 -5.20 -13.47
N GLY A 86 -19.03 -4.43 -13.65
CA GLY A 86 -18.41 -4.19 -14.94
C GLY A 86 -17.76 -5.45 -15.55
N LYS A 87 -17.11 -5.29 -16.70
CA LYS A 87 -16.40 -6.38 -17.38
C LYS A 87 -15.23 -6.86 -16.49
N PRO A 88 -15.05 -8.18 -16.28
CA PRO A 88 -13.88 -8.71 -15.59
C PRO A 88 -12.58 -8.40 -16.37
N VAL A 89 -11.52 -8.06 -15.65
CA VAL A 89 -10.15 -7.90 -16.16
C VAL A 89 -9.23 -8.90 -15.48
N ASP A 90 -8.20 -9.35 -16.17
CA ASP A 90 -7.17 -10.21 -15.58
C ASP A 90 -6.30 -9.36 -14.65
N ALA A 91 -6.07 -9.87 -13.45
CA ALA A 91 -5.17 -9.23 -12.49
C ALA A 91 -3.74 -9.70 -12.72
N GLU A 92 -2.80 -8.77 -12.69
CA GLU A 92 -1.37 -9.08 -12.66
C GLU A 92 -1.00 -9.62 -11.28
N LEU A 93 -0.24 -10.72 -11.24
CA LEU A 93 0.19 -11.35 -10.00
C LEU A 93 1.67 -11.06 -9.75
N HIS A 94 1.95 -10.26 -8.72
CA HIS A 94 3.29 -9.94 -8.24
C HIS A 94 3.65 -10.87 -7.08
N THR A 95 4.72 -11.66 -7.24
CA THR A 95 5.21 -12.61 -6.22
C THR A 95 6.70 -12.50 -5.95
N GLN A 96 7.42 -11.72 -6.76
CA GLN A 96 8.87 -11.59 -6.63
C GLN A 96 9.23 -10.91 -5.31
N GLY A 97 10.23 -11.45 -4.61
CA GLY A 97 10.66 -10.99 -3.30
C GLY A 97 9.73 -11.38 -2.15
N LEU A 98 8.45 -11.59 -2.40
CA LEU A 98 7.49 -11.93 -1.36
C LEU A 98 7.70 -13.37 -0.82
N PRO A 99 7.48 -13.60 0.49
CA PRO A 99 7.57 -14.94 1.07
C PRO A 99 6.66 -15.94 0.33
N LYS A 100 7.05 -17.22 0.36
CA LYS A 100 6.36 -18.29 -0.35
C LYS A 100 4.83 -18.25 -0.19
N ARG A 101 4.10 -18.37 -1.31
CA ARG A 101 2.64 -18.27 -1.43
C ARG A 101 2.04 -16.89 -1.16
N ARG A 102 2.83 -15.88 -0.81
CA ARG A 102 2.38 -14.50 -0.82
C ARG A 102 2.42 -13.98 -2.25
N GLY A 103 1.47 -13.13 -2.57
CA GLY A 103 1.40 -12.45 -3.85
C GLY A 103 0.31 -11.40 -3.82
N VAL A 104 0.48 -10.37 -4.62
CA VAL A 104 -0.47 -9.28 -4.76
C VAL A 104 -1.05 -9.33 -6.16
N TYR A 105 -2.36 -9.40 -6.25
CA TYR A 105 -3.10 -9.30 -7.51
C TYR A 105 -3.45 -7.85 -7.76
N VAL A 106 -2.94 -7.28 -8.82
CA VAL A 106 -3.06 -5.85 -9.12
C VAL A 106 -3.85 -5.64 -10.41
N ILE A 107 -4.76 -4.68 -10.38
CA ILE A 107 -5.39 -4.08 -11.55
C ILE A 107 -5.15 -2.58 -11.55
N GLN A 108 -5.34 -1.93 -12.70
CA GLN A 108 -5.16 -0.49 -12.89
C GLN A 108 -6.48 0.16 -13.35
N PRO A 109 -7.50 0.28 -12.47
CA PRO A 109 -8.77 0.86 -12.85
C PRO A 109 -8.77 2.39 -12.79
N GLU A 110 -9.63 3.01 -13.60
CA GLU A 110 -10.18 4.33 -13.34
C GLU A 110 -11.34 4.20 -12.34
N LEU A 111 -11.39 5.07 -11.34
CA LEU A 111 -12.41 5.06 -10.30
C LEU A 111 -13.20 6.38 -10.33
N ALA A 112 -14.29 6.40 -11.09
CA ALA A 112 -15.02 7.63 -11.43
C ALA A 112 -15.96 8.17 -10.35
N GLY A 113 -16.13 7.47 -9.20
CA GLY A 113 -17.10 7.90 -8.17
C GLY A 113 -16.61 7.60 -6.76
N ALA A 114 -16.84 8.55 -5.84
CA ALA A 114 -16.57 8.38 -4.42
C ALA A 114 -17.62 7.51 -3.73
N GLY A 115 -17.21 6.78 -2.70
CA GLY A 115 -18.08 5.95 -1.87
C GLY A 115 -17.66 4.49 -1.89
N ILE A 116 -18.61 3.61 -1.53
CA ILE A 116 -18.32 2.18 -1.41
C ILE A 116 -18.42 1.51 -2.77
N TRP A 117 -17.29 0.95 -3.19
CA TRP A 117 -17.15 0.06 -4.34
C TRP A 117 -17.14 -1.39 -3.88
N ASN A 118 -17.48 -2.28 -4.79
CA ASN A 118 -17.33 -3.73 -4.59
C ASN A 118 -16.47 -4.31 -5.70
N SER A 119 -15.49 -5.12 -5.31
CA SER A 119 -14.73 -5.95 -6.23
C SER A 119 -15.23 -7.40 -6.16
N LYS A 120 -15.47 -8.00 -7.32
CA LYS A 120 -15.75 -9.42 -7.47
C LYS A 120 -14.50 -10.08 -8.02
N LEU A 121 -13.86 -10.90 -7.20
CA LEU A 121 -12.63 -11.64 -7.53
C LEU A 121 -13.02 -13.08 -7.86
N THR A 122 -12.60 -13.57 -9.03
CA THR A 122 -12.79 -14.95 -9.46
C THR A 122 -11.44 -15.62 -9.58
N ILE A 123 -11.17 -16.61 -8.72
CA ILE A 123 -9.91 -17.34 -8.65
C ILE A 123 -10.19 -18.84 -8.45
N ALA A 124 -9.58 -19.70 -9.29
CA ALA A 124 -9.70 -21.16 -9.19
C ALA A 124 -11.17 -21.65 -9.04
N GLY A 125 -12.11 -21.02 -9.74
CA GLY A 125 -13.54 -21.36 -9.69
C GLY A 125 -14.29 -20.80 -8.47
N THR A 126 -13.60 -20.12 -7.53
CA THR A 126 -14.21 -19.47 -6.38
C THR A 126 -14.43 -17.99 -6.68
N THR A 127 -15.59 -17.48 -6.26
CA THR A 127 -15.91 -16.04 -6.34
C THR A 127 -15.93 -15.44 -4.95
N LEU A 128 -15.17 -14.36 -4.77
CA LEU A 128 -15.06 -13.59 -3.52
C LEU A 128 -15.52 -12.16 -3.79
N THR A 129 -16.09 -11.51 -2.79
CA THR A 129 -16.47 -10.09 -2.87
C THR A 129 -15.73 -9.33 -1.77
N VAL A 130 -15.03 -8.24 -2.17
CA VAL A 130 -14.31 -7.36 -1.24
C VAL A 130 -14.84 -5.94 -1.44
N PRO A 131 -15.55 -5.38 -0.47
CA PRO A 131 -15.94 -3.99 -0.49
C PRO A 131 -14.72 -3.10 -0.16
N PHE A 132 -14.67 -1.91 -0.76
CA PHE A 132 -13.65 -0.91 -0.46
C PHE A 132 -14.20 0.50 -0.67
N GLU A 133 -13.63 1.46 0.05
CA GLU A 133 -13.99 2.85 -0.08
C GLU A 133 -13.07 3.55 -1.09
N VAL A 134 -13.64 4.46 -1.88
CA VAL A 134 -12.97 5.39 -2.78
C VAL A 134 -13.24 6.80 -2.28
N THR A 135 -12.18 7.54 -1.92
CA THR A 135 -12.28 8.90 -1.41
C THR A 135 -12.55 9.89 -2.54
N ALA A 136 -13.37 10.93 -2.27
CA ALA A 136 -13.68 11.95 -3.28
C ALA A 136 -12.44 12.80 -3.65
N THR A 137 -11.59 13.04 -2.67
CA THR A 137 -10.33 13.79 -2.80
C THR A 137 -9.23 12.97 -2.17
N PRO A 138 -8.07 12.79 -2.84
CA PRO A 138 -6.95 12.08 -2.26
C PRO A 138 -6.45 12.80 -1.00
N LEU A 139 -6.17 12.04 0.06
CA LEU A 139 -5.51 12.49 1.28
C LEU A 139 -3.99 12.53 1.10
N VAL A 140 -3.49 11.60 0.32
CA VAL A 140 -2.06 11.39 0.05
C VAL A 140 -1.73 11.94 -1.33
N VAL A 141 -0.55 12.57 -1.45
CA VAL A 141 -0.07 13.12 -2.72
C VAL A 141 -0.12 12.08 -3.86
N THR A 142 -0.61 12.52 -5.02
CA THR A 142 -0.82 11.67 -6.21
C THR A 142 0.24 11.91 -7.28
N PRO A 143 0.42 10.98 -8.22
CA PRO A 143 1.28 11.21 -9.38
C PRO A 143 0.94 12.52 -10.11
N GLY A 144 1.97 13.23 -10.58
CA GLY A 144 1.86 14.54 -11.23
C GLY A 144 1.82 15.74 -10.26
N VAL A 145 1.74 15.51 -8.94
CA VAL A 145 1.69 16.57 -7.94
C VAL A 145 3.04 16.68 -7.22
N ALA A 146 3.40 17.90 -6.81
CA ALA A 146 4.63 18.15 -6.04
C ALA A 146 4.61 17.39 -4.70
N ALA A 147 5.68 16.67 -4.40
CA ALA A 147 5.85 15.94 -3.15
C ALA A 147 6.05 16.91 -1.97
N PRO A 148 5.50 16.60 -0.78
CA PRO A 148 5.74 17.41 0.41
C PRO A 148 7.23 17.44 0.79
N ARG A 149 7.81 18.64 0.88
CA ARG A 149 9.21 18.85 1.30
C ARG A 149 9.29 19.04 2.81
N ALA A 150 9.01 17.99 3.55
CA ALA A 150 9.09 17.98 5.01
C ALA A 150 10.40 17.35 5.47
N ALA A 151 11.00 17.87 6.55
CA ALA A 151 12.15 17.23 7.17
C ALA A 151 11.82 15.80 7.56
N SER A 152 12.72 14.87 7.30
CA SER A 152 12.61 13.47 7.71
C SER A 152 13.75 13.06 8.64
N PRO A 153 13.52 12.10 9.54
CA PRO A 153 14.52 11.63 10.49
C PRO A 153 15.78 11.12 9.79
N THR A 154 16.94 11.53 10.30
CA THR A 154 18.25 11.08 9.83
C THR A 154 19.11 10.61 11.00
N THR A 155 20.23 9.97 10.71
CA THR A 155 21.22 9.58 11.73
C THR A 155 21.86 10.77 12.45
N THR A 156 21.80 11.98 11.86
CA THR A 156 22.35 13.21 12.45
C THR A 156 21.29 14.08 13.13
N ASP A 157 20.03 13.95 12.72
CA ASP A 157 18.88 14.59 13.36
C ASP A 157 17.68 13.62 13.30
N SER A 158 17.43 12.94 14.40
CA SER A 158 16.40 11.89 14.46
C SER A 158 14.98 12.46 14.58
N LEU A 159 14.77 13.75 14.76
CA LEU A 159 13.47 14.37 15.02
C LEU A 159 12.69 13.67 16.17
N GLY A 160 13.44 13.06 17.10
CA GLY A 160 12.88 12.32 18.24
C GLY A 160 12.46 10.89 17.94
N VAL A 161 12.94 10.30 16.83
CA VAL A 161 12.76 8.88 16.51
C VAL A 161 13.86 8.05 17.15
N ASP A 162 13.49 7.00 17.88
CA ASP A 162 14.42 6.08 18.56
C ASP A 162 13.81 4.67 18.68
N PRO A 163 14.42 3.63 18.05
CA PRO A 163 15.60 3.71 17.18
C PRO A 163 15.29 4.36 15.82
N ILE A 164 16.30 4.92 15.16
CA ILE A 164 16.17 5.56 13.85
C ILE A 164 15.67 4.58 12.77
N CYS A 165 15.86 3.30 12.99
CA CYS A 165 15.41 2.22 12.12
C CYS A 165 15.03 1.00 12.96
N THR A 166 13.82 0.49 12.75
CA THR A 166 13.34 -0.73 13.42
C THR A 166 13.58 -2.01 12.60
N GLN A 167 14.16 -1.90 11.39
CA GLN A 167 14.62 -3.06 10.60
C GLN A 167 15.80 -3.73 11.32
N ALA A 168 15.87 -5.05 11.26
CA ALA A 168 16.95 -5.82 11.85
C ALA A 168 17.72 -6.64 10.77
N PRO A 169 18.98 -6.32 10.46
CA PRO A 169 19.76 -5.17 10.95
C PRO A 169 19.21 -3.82 10.44
N PRO A 170 19.52 -2.70 11.11
CA PRO A 170 19.10 -1.38 10.64
C PRO A 170 19.54 -1.09 9.20
N CYS A 171 18.65 -0.51 8.39
CA CYS A 171 18.96 -0.20 7.01
C CYS A 171 19.82 1.07 6.89
N PRO A 172 20.55 1.26 5.77
CA PRO A 172 21.43 2.42 5.57
C PRO A 172 20.69 3.70 5.09
N LEU A 173 19.37 3.69 4.95
CA LEU A 173 18.59 4.68 4.22
C LEU A 173 18.15 5.89 5.07
N HIS A 174 18.94 6.29 6.08
CA HIS A 174 18.64 7.39 7.01
C HIS A 174 19.71 8.49 6.98
N THR A 175 20.39 8.67 5.84
CA THR A 175 21.48 9.64 5.70
C THR A 175 21.02 10.99 5.15
N ALA A 176 19.88 11.06 4.49
CA ALA A 176 19.35 12.24 3.84
C ALA A 176 17.95 12.60 4.36
N SER A 177 17.68 13.90 4.49
CA SER A 177 16.35 14.42 4.85
C SER A 177 15.58 14.84 3.60
N LEU A 178 14.28 14.54 3.53
CA LEU A 178 13.44 14.75 2.37
C LEU A 178 13.33 16.24 1.97
N ASP A 179 13.35 17.17 2.92
CA ASP A 179 13.33 18.61 2.64
C ASP A 179 14.60 19.10 1.90
N HIS A 180 15.70 18.36 2.00
CA HIS A 180 16.95 18.66 1.33
C HIS A 180 17.06 18.00 -0.06
N VAL A 181 16.56 16.76 -0.22
CA VAL A 181 16.76 16.00 -1.45
C VAL A 181 15.62 16.14 -2.46
N ILE A 182 14.36 16.36 -2.01
CA ILE A 182 13.25 16.55 -2.93
C ILE A 182 13.40 17.84 -3.74
N GLY A 183 13.40 17.71 -5.07
CA GLY A 183 13.56 18.85 -5.99
C GLY A 183 14.97 19.43 -6.04
N ALA A 184 15.99 18.67 -5.62
CA ALA A 184 17.39 19.05 -5.70
C ALA A 184 18.08 18.64 -7.01
N GLY A 185 17.31 18.08 -7.95
CA GLY A 185 17.80 17.67 -9.28
C GLY A 185 18.02 16.17 -9.42
N LYS A 186 18.26 15.44 -8.34
CA LYS A 186 18.32 13.97 -8.32
C LYS A 186 16.95 13.39 -7.95
N PRO A 187 16.46 12.36 -8.64
CA PRO A 187 15.24 11.67 -8.25
C PRO A 187 15.31 11.07 -6.84
N VAL A 188 14.15 10.91 -6.19
CA VAL A 188 14.04 10.38 -4.83
C VAL A 188 13.08 9.20 -4.79
N ALA A 189 13.48 8.14 -4.11
CA ALA A 189 12.57 7.08 -3.67
C ALA A 189 12.43 7.15 -2.15
N VAL A 190 11.22 7.33 -1.63
CA VAL A 190 11.00 7.35 -0.18
C VAL A 190 10.07 6.23 0.26
N MET A 191 10.55 5.40 1.19
CA MET A 191 9.81 4.35 1.87
C MET A 191 9.34 4.85 3.24
N PHE A 192 8.03 4.81 3.48
CA PHE A 192 7.43 5.00 4.80
C PHE A 192 6.99 3.64 5.34
N ALA A 193 7.66 3.15 6.37
CA ALA A 193 7.35 1.86 6.99
C ALA A 193 7.92 1.78 8.40
N THR A 194 7.26 1.04 9.30
CA THR A 194 7.80 0.69 10.62
C THR A 194 7.85 -0.83 10.78
N PRO A 195 8.95 -1.49 10.42
CA PRO A 195 9.08 -2.95 10.46
C PRO A 195 8.70 -3.57 11.80
N ALA A 196 9.07 -2.94 12.93
CA ALA A 196 8.77 -3.48 14.26
C ALA A 196 7.28 -3.43 14.64
N ARG A 197 6.47 -2.59 13.98
CA ARG A 197 5.04 -2.39 14.31
C ARG A 197 4.08 -2.79 13.19
N CYS A 198 4.56 -3.48 12.18
CA CYS A 198 3.75 -3.80 11.02
C CYS A 198 2.56 -4.70 11.38
N GLN A 199 1.40 -4.09 11.53
CA GLN A 199 0.14 -4.79 11.80
C GLN A 199 -0.31 -5.65 10.61
N THR A 200 0.12 -5.30 9.39
CA THR A 200 -0.25 -6.01 8.15
C THR A 200 0.72 -7.12 7.76
N GLN A 201 1.83 -7.30 8.46
CA GLN A 201 2.93 -8.22 8.13
C GLN A 201 3.60 -7.93 6.77
N TYR A 202 3.45 -6.72 6.21
CA TYR A 202 4.04 -6.33 4.94
C TYR A 202 5.16 -5.30 5.05
N CYS A 203 5.20 -4.46 6.11
CA CYS A 203 6.17 -3.35 6.19
C CYS A 203 7.63 -3.83 6.23
N GLY A 204 7.93 -4.86 7.00
CA GLY A 204 9.26 -5.48 6.99
C GLY A 204 9.61 -6.09 5.63
N PRO A 205 8.77 -6.96 5.05
CA PRO A 205 8.98 -7.49 3.70
C PRO A 205 9.21 -6.41 2.64
N VAL A 206 8.34 -5.37 2.54
CA VAL A 206 8.47 -4.37 1.46
C VAL A 206 9.73 -3.50 1.58
N LEU A 207 10.21 -3.22 2.81
CA LEU A 207 11.52 -2.57 2.99
C LEU A 207 12.65 -3.49 2.55
N THR A 208 12.59 -4.78 2.89
CA THR A 208 13.56 -5.79 2.44
C THR A 208 13.59 -5.89 0.91
N GLU A 209 12.44 -5.79 0.24
CA GLU A 209 12.34 -5.78 -1.21
C GLU A 209 13.05 -4.59 -1.84
N LEU A 210 12.83 -3.38 -1.29
CA LEU A 210 13.53 -2.18 -1.72
C LEU A 210 15.05 -2.33 -1.54
N LEU A 211 15.51 -2.78 -0.36
CA LEU A 211 16.92 -3.01 -0.08
C LEU A 211 17.55 -4.04 -1.03
N GLY A 212 16.78 -5.05 -1.45
CA GLY A 212 17.25 -6.10 -2.34
C GLY A 212 17.49 -5.65 -3.79
N VAL A 213 16.83 -4.57 -4.24
CA VAL A 213 16.91 -4.11 -5.65
C VAL A 213 17.54 -2.74 -5.82
N MET A 214 17.81 -2.00 -4.74
CA MET A 214 18.22 -0.61 -4.81
C MET A 214 19.63 -0.38 -5.39
N ALA A 215 20.55 -1.33 -5.20
CA ALA A 215 21.98 -1.17 -5.51
C ALA A 215 22.29 -0.61 -6.92
N PRO A 216 21.62 -1.01 -8.02
CA PRO A 216 21.85 -0.45 -9.34
C PRO A 216 21.40 1.02 -9.50
N TYR A 217 20.68 1.57 -8.52
CA TYR A 217 20.05 2.90 -8.59
C TYR A 217 20.68 3.93 -7.67
N GLU A 218 21.49 3.55 -6.67
CA GLU A 218 22.04 4.41 -5.61
C GLU A 218 22.78 5.64 -6.15
N ASP A 219 23.51 5.50 -7.25
CA ASP A 219 24.21 6.63 -7.89
C ASP A 219 23.24 7.62 -8.55
N ARG A 220 22.04 7.19 -8.96
CA ARG A 220 21.08 7.96 -9.75
C ARG A 220 19.85 8.41 -8.98
N VAL A 221 19.55 7.76 -7.87
CA VAL A 221 18.34 7.99 -7.05
C VAL A 221 18.76 8.15 -5.59
N ASP A 222 18.26 9.17 -4.92
CA ASP A 222 18.37 9.27 -3.46
C ASP A 222 17.28 8.37 -2.85
N ILE A 223 17.68 7.40 -2.04
CA ILE A 223 16.75 6.44 -1.45
C ILE A 223 16.69 6.70 0.04
N VAL A 224 15.48 6.96 0.55
CA VAL A 224 15.23 7.34 1.94
C VAL A 224 14.22 6.40 2.58
N HIS A 225 14.47 5.99 3.81
CA HIS A 225 13.50 5.30 4.66
C HIS A 225 13.10 6.20 5.83
N CYS A 226 11.81 6.32 6.06
CA CYS A 226 11.23 7.07 7.16
C CYS A 226 10.33 6.15 8.00
N GLU A 227 10.64 5.99 9.29
CA GLU A 227 9.76 5.33 10.24
C GLU A 227 8.45 6.13 10.39
N ILE A 228 7.35 5.45 10.64
CA ILE A 228 6.03 6.08 10.85
C ILE A 228 5.90 6.62 12.27
N TYR A 229 6.41 5.87 13.24
CA TYR A 229 6.29 6.18 14.67
C TYR A 229 7.64 6.63 15.25
N LYS A 230 7.58 7.48 16.29
CA LYS A 230 8.79 7.96 16.97
C LYS A 230 9.52 6.85 17.71
N ASP A 231 8.79 5.85 18.20
CA ASP A 231 9.36 4.66 18.83
C ASP A 231 8.42 3.45 18.66
N PRO A 232 8.91 2.21 18.86
CA PRO A 232 8.10 1.00 18.65
C PRO A 232 6.91 0.84 19.63
N THR A 233 6.86 1.59 20.71
CA THR A 233 5.86 1.45 21.77
C THR A 233 4.86 2.60 21.84
N SER A 234 5.16 3.73 21.20
CA SER A 234 4.35 4.94 21.19
C SER A 234 3.52 5.05 19.90
N ASP A 235 2.32 5.59 19.98
CA ASP A 235 1.49 5.94 18.83
C ASP A 235 1.81 7.35 18.27
N ALA A 236 2.86 7.99 18.81
CA ALA A 236 3.29 9.29 18.34
C ALA A 236 3.91 9.20 16.94
N LEU A 237 3.29 9.86 15.97
CA LEU A 237 3.77 9.89 14.59
C LEU A 237 4.98 10.79 14.44
N VAL A 238 5.81 10.46 13.46
CA VAL A 238 6.87 11.34 12.97
C VAL A 238 6.21 12.52 12.24
N PRO A 239 6.66 13.79 12.44
CA PRO A 239 6.05 14.95 11.78
C PRO A 239 5.99 14.85 10.25
N THR A 240 6.94 14.17 9.65
CA THR A 240 6.98 13.88 8.20
C THR A 240 5.72 13.14 7.73
N VAL A 241 5.23 12.17 8.52
CA VAL A 241 4.03 11.38 8.22
C VAL A 241 2.78 12.25 8.19
N ASP A 242 2.66 13.18 9.16
CA ASP A 242 1.58 14.16 9.18
C ASP A 242 1.62 15.09 7.95
N ALA A 243 2.82 15.54 7.55
CA ALA A 243 3.01 16.40 6.39
C ALA A 243 2.66 15.70 5.06
N TRP A 244 2.84 14.38 4.98
CA TRP A 244 2.49 13.57 3.81
C TRP A 244 1.05 13.09 3.83
N GLY A 245 0.30 13.30 4.92
CA GLY A 245 -1.10 12.92 5.06
C GLY A 245 -1.34 11.40 5.03
N LEU A 246 -0.37 10.59 5.46
CA LEU A 246 -0.43 9.14 5.33
C LEU A 246 -1.45 8.54 6.31
N PRO A 247 -2.51 7.85 5.82
CA PRO A 247 -3.54 7.24 6.69
C PRO A 247 -3.15 5.86 7.22
N GLY A 248 -2.02 5.32 6.82
CA GLY A 248 -1.53 3.99 7.18
C GLY A 248 -0.17 3.73 6.58
N GLU A 249 0.31 2.50 6.65
CA GLU A 249 1.61 2.04 6.12
C GLU A 249 1.50 0.63 5.51
N PRO A 250 2.44 0.22 4.63
CA PRO A 250 3.59 0.98 4.11
C PRO A 250 3.27 1.77 2.83
N TRP A 251 4.16 2.72 2.48
CA TRP A 251 4.15 3.46 1.23
C TRP A 251 5.54 3.54 0.63
N LEU A 252 5.64 3.43 -0.71
CA LEU A 252 6.84 3.79 -1.46
C LEU A 252 6.46 4.80 -2.53
N PHE A 253 7.08 5.98 -2.51
CA PHE A 253 6.92 7.01 -3.52
C PHE A 253 8.16 7.12 -4.38
N GLY A 254 7.97 7.25 -5.69
CA GLY A 254 8.99 7.67 -6.64
C GLY A 254 8.75 9.12 -7.04
N ILE A 255 9.78 9.95 -6.95
CA ILE A 255 9.75 11.40 -7.14
C ILE A 255 10.82 11.75 -8.17
N ASP A 256 10.48 12.59 -9.14
CA ASP A 256 11.45 13.08 -10.14
C ASP A 256 12.42 14.12 -9.57
N GLY A 257 13.46 14.46 -10.33
CA GLY A 257 14.45 15.46 -9.92
C GLY A 257 13.88 16.87 -9.73
N SER A 258 12.70 17.16 -10.26
CA SER A 258 11.97 18.43 -10.06
C SER A 258 11.13 18.43 -8.78
N GLY A 259 10.96 17.27 -8.13
CA GLY A 259 10.21 17.10 -6.89
C GLY A 259 8.74 16.70 -7.09
N ASN A 260 8.33 16.25 -8.27
CA ASN A 260 6.96 15.76 -8.50
C ASN A 260 6.89 14.24 -8.31
N VAL A 261 5.79 13.76 -7.74
CA VAL A 261 5.52 12.33 -7.62
C VAL A 261 5.30 11.74 -9.02
N VAL A 262 6.09 10.73 -9.38
CA VAL A 262 5.97 9.96 -10.61
C VAL A 262 5.07 8.73 -10.43
N GLY A 263 5.11 8.16 -9.22
CA GLY A 263 4.30 7.00 -8.87
C GLY A 263 4.35 6.70 -7.39
N ARG A 264 3.39 5.89 -6.94
CA ARG A 264 3.30 5.43 -5.55
C ARG A 264 2.88 3.97 -5.49
N LEU A 265 3.43 3.23 -4.54
CA LEU A 265 3.01 1.88 -4.16
C LEU A 265 2.57 1.93 -2.70
N ASP A 266 1.49 1.22 -2.38
CA ASP A 266 0.93 1.19 -1.04
C ASP A 266 0.52 -0.23 -0.62
N GLY A 267 0.53 -0.47 0.67
CA GLY A 267 0.19 -1.76 1.26
C GLY A 267 1.24 -2.83 0.94
N ALA A 268 0.84 -3.87 0.20
CA ALA A 268 1.77 -4.92 -0.23
C ALA A 268 2.15 -4.72 -1.69
N PHE A 269 3.41 -4.94 -2.02
CA PHE A 269 3.94 -4.91 -3.40
C PHE A 269 5.16 -5.80 -3.53
N GLY A 270 5.45 -6.26 -4.74
CA GLY A 270 6.58 -7.14 -5.03
C GLY A 270 7.82 -6.38 -5.49
N THR A 271 8.95 -7.10 -5.53
CA THR A 271 10.24 -6.59 -6.00
C THR A 271 10.17 -6.05 -7.42
N ASP A 272 9.38 -6.65 -8.29
CA ASP A 272 9.14 -6.21 -9.67
C ASP A 272 8.43 -4.86 -9.74
N GLU A 273 7.46 -4.59 -8.86
CA GLU A 273 6.81 -3.29 -8.76
C GLU A 273 7.78 -2.20 -8.26
N VAL A 274 8.61 -2.52 -7.26
CA VAL A 274 9.66 -1.62 -6.75
C VAL A 274 10.66 -1.28 -7.85
N THR A 275 11.15 -2.29 -8.56
CA THR A 275 12.09 -2.14 -9.69
C THR A 275 11.49 -1.24 -10.77
N GLY A 276 10.24 -1.50 -11.19
CA GLY A 276 9.56 -0.68 -12.18
C GLY A 276 9.36 0.78 -11.76
N LEU A 277 9.18 1.06 -10.45
CA LEU A 277 9.11 2.42 -9.94
C LEU A 277 10.49 3.11 -9.99
N LEU A 278 11.56 2.41 -9.55
CA LEU A 278 12.93 2.93 -9.58
C LEU A 278 13.41 3.20 -11.02
N GLU A 279 13.08 2.33 -11.97
CA GLU A 279 13.36 2.53 -13.39
C GLU A 279 12.70 3.80 -13.92
N ARG A 280 11.41 4.00 -13.64
CA ARG A 280 10.67 5.18 -14.11
C ARG A 280 11.22 6.50 -13.61
N ILE A 281 11.71 6.57 -12.36
CA ILE A 281 12.24 7.83 -11.82
C ILE A 281 13.70 8.06 -12.19
N SER A 282 14.44 7.02 -12.58
CA SER A 282 15.86 7.11 -12.91
C SER A 282 16.13 7.23 -14.42
N ALA A 283 15.08 7.29 -15.27
CA ALA A 283 15.15 7.34 -16.73
C ALA A 283 15.62 8.71 -17.31
#